data_2aeb0a291f8686b74071d3cba822cac4
#
_entry.id   2aeb0a291f8686b74071d3cba822cac4
#
_cell.length_a   1.000
_cell.length_b   1.000
_cell.length_c   1.000
_cell.angle_alpha   90.00
_cell.angle_beta   90.00
_cell.angle_gamma   90.00
#
_symmetry.space_group_name_H-M   'P 1'
#
loop_
_entity.id
_entity.type
_entity.pdbx_description
1 polymer ?
#
loop_
_entity_poly.entity_id
_entity_poly.type
_entity_poly.pdbx_seq_one_letter_code
_entity_poly.pdbx_strand_id
1 'polypeptide(L)'
;ESGALGEVHSLHIVLHQSPKAGDRGPQVAWRVDPAVAGGGYFIDLAPHTLDFIDYLFGPILDVSGYADNKAGLYSAEDNVGAVFRTRQHIIGTGLWSFSTENEVDEVRINGTKGFLTFASFTDEPIRLRTDEREDDFMIEQPQHVQQPLIQLVVDELLGRGSCPSTGQSALRTTRVTDEILKEYYETF
;
A
#
# COMPACT_ATOMS: atom_id res chain seq x y z
N GLU A 1 -14.85 -8.22 10.83
CA GLU A 1 -15.55 -8.44 12.14
C GLU A 1 -16.52 -9.62 12.09
N SER A 2 -16.99 -10.05 10.89
CA SER A 2 -17.90 -11.22 10.78
C SER A 2 -17.24 -12.58 11.09
N GLY A 3 -15.91 -12.63 11.20
CA GLY A 3 -15.14 -13.87 11.37
C GLY A 3 -15.12 -14.77 10.13
N ALA A 4 -15.50 -14.23 8.95
CA ALA A 4 -15.60 -15.01 7.71
C ALA A 4 -14.27 -15.64 7.29
N LEU A 5 -13.15 -14.95 7.53
CA LEU A 5 -11.80 -15.46 7.24
C LEU A 5 -11.24 -16.37 8.33
N GLY A 6 -11.89 -16.44 9.51
CA GLY A 6 -11.28 -17.05 10.68
C GLY A 6 -10.12 -16.22 11.21
N GLU A 7 -9.06 -16.87 11.70
CA GLU A 7 -7.80 -16.23 12.11
C GLU A 7 -7.00 -15.86 10.89
N VAL A 8 -6.54 -14.59 10.79
CA VAL A 8 -5.72 -14.12 9.67
C VAL A 8 -4.26 -14.48 9.93
N HIS A 9 -3.63 -15.14 8.96
CA HIS A 9 -2.26 -15.64 9.07
C HIS A 9 -1.26 -14.89 8.21
N SER A 10 -1.65 -14.47 7.00
CA SER A 10 -0.73 -13.80 6.10
C SER A 10 -1.39 -12.76 5.21
N LEU A 11 -0.57 -11.83 4.72
CA LEU A 11 -0.91 -10.75 3.82
C LEU A 11 0.02 -10.75 2.61
N HIS A 12 -0.51 -10.46 1.43
CA HIS A 12 0.29 -10.24 0.23
C HIS A 12 -0.16 -8.96 -0.46
N ILE A 13 0.79 -8.13 -0.85
CA ILE A 13 0.59 -6.89 -1.61
C ILE A 13 1.36 -7.04 -2.91
N VAL A 14 0.70 -6.86 -4.04
CA VAL A 14 1.35 -6.80 -5.35
C VAL A 14 0.82 -5.58 -6.08
N LEU A 15 1.73 -4.67 -6.42
CA LEU A 15 1.42 -3.52 -7.26
C LEU A 15 2.44 -3.44 -8.40
N HIS A 16 2.00 -3.78 -9.59
CA HIS A 16 2.79 -3.65 -10.81
C HIS A 16 2.16 -2.61 -11.72
N GLN A 17 2.97 -1.70 -12.22
CA GLN A 17 2.56 -0.66 -13.16
C GLN A 17 3.55 -0.54 -14.31
N SER A 18 3.05 -0.22 -15.48
CA SER A 18 3.88 0.12 -16.62
C SER A 18 4.53 1.49 -16.44
N PRO A 19 5.73 1.71 -17.02
CA PRO A 19 6.35 3.02 -17.04
C PRO A 19 5.43 4.06 -17.67
N LYS A 20 5.30 5.21 -17.04
CA LYS A 20 4.47 6.31 -17.54
C LYS A 20 5.17 7.07 -18.67
N ALA A 21 4.41 7.73 -19.52
CA ALA A 21 4.98 8.52 -20.62
C ALA A 21 5.96 9.60 -20.14
N GLY A 22 5.72 10.18 -18.95
CA GLY A 22 6.59 11.18 -18.34
C GLY A 22 7.88 10.64 -17.72
N ASP A 23 8.06 9.32 -17.66
CA ASP A 23 9.27 8.67 -17.13
C ASP A 23 10.37 8.58 -18.22
N ARG A 24 10.01 8.84 -19.47
CA ARG A 24 10.90 8.74 -20.64
C ARG A 24 11.12 10.12 -21.24
N GLY A 25 12.36 10.59 -21.22
CA GLY A 25 12.69 11.85 -21.88
C GLY A 25 13.61 12.76 -21.06
N PRO A 26 13.91 13.96 -21.59
CA PRO A 26 14.87 14.87 -20.97
C PRO A 26 14.34 15.59 -19.71
N GLN A 27 13.04 15.55 -19.48
CA GLN A 27 12.39 16.08 -18.26
C GLN A 27 11.62 14.95 -17.60
N VAL A 28 12.21 14.36 -16.58
CA VAL A 28 11.61 13.31 -15.77
C VAL A 28 10.56 13.92 -14.85
N ALA A 29 9.47 13.18 -14.62
CA ALA A 29 8.42 13.61 -13.69
C ALA A 29 9.02 13.83 -12.28
N TRP A 30 8.60 14.89 -11.59
CA TRP A 30 9.11 15.23 -10.24
C TRP A 30 8.93 14.09 -9.21
N ARG A 31 7.93 13.22 -9.43
CA ARG A 31 7.62 12.07 -8.56
C ARG A 31 8.68 10.98 -8.57
N VAL A 32 9.55 10.95 -9.57
CA VAL A 32 10.64 9.97 -9.71
C VAL A 32 12.01 10.63 -9.67
N ASP A 33 12.06 11.87 -9.18
CA ASP A 33 13.28 12.57 -8.81
C ASP A 33 13.45 12.54 -7.28
N PRO A 34 14.34 11.71 -6.73
CA PRO A 34 14.52 11.57 -5.29
C PRO A 34 14.91 12.87 -4.58
N ALA A 35 15.56 13.80 -5.28
CA ALA A 35 15.92 15.10 -4.69
C ALA A 35 14.69 16.00 -4.44
N VAL A 36 13.58 15.74 -5.13
CA VAL A 36 12.33 16.48 -5.01
C VAL A 36 11.28 15.71 -4.22
N ALA A 37 11.08 14.43 -4.56
CA ALA A 37 10.02 13.60 -3.98
C ALA A 37 10.48 12.76 -2.78
N GLY A 38 11.78 12.60 -2.55
CA GLY A 38 12.35 11.74 -1.51
C GLY A 38 12.45 10.27 -1.92
N GLY A 39 11.99 9.90 -3.11
CA GLY A 39 12.01 8.55 -3.68
C GLY A 39 11.28 8.49 -5.00
N GLY A 40 10.82 7.29 -5.39
CA GLY A 40 10.06 7.05 -6.60
C GLY A 40 8.56 6.83 -6.36
N TYR A 41 7.94 6.09 -7.27
CA TYR A 41 6.52 5.72 -7.15
C TYR A 41 6.21 4.87 -5.93
N PHE A 42 7.18 4.15 -5.38
CA PHE A 42 6.99 3.39 -4.15
C PHE A 42 6.60 4.32 -2.98
N ILE A 43 7.32 5.43 -2.77
CA ILE A 43 7.00 6.39 -1.71
C ILE A 43 5.64 7.08 -1.93
N ASP A 44 5.22 7.26 -3.17
CA ASP A 44 3.90 7.83 -3.50
C ASP A 44 2.76 6.82 -3.24
N LEU A 45 2.93 5.55 -3.59
CA LEU A 45 1.83 4.59 -3.66
C LEU A 45 1.79 3.57 -2.52
N ALA A 46 2.92 3.03 -2.08
CA ALA A 46 2.95 2.01 -1.03
C ALA A 46 2.37 2.47 0.32
N PRO A 47 2.52 3.75 0.75
CA PRO A 47 1.93 4.24 1.98
C PRO A 47 0.42 4.05 2.06
N HIS A 48 -0.31 4.16 0.96
CA HIS A 48 -1.76 3.96 0.94
C HIS A 48 -2.15 2.55 1.40
N THR A 49 -1.47 1.53 0.89
CA THR A 49 -1.76 0.13 1.24
C THR A 49 -1.19 -0.22 2.62
N LEU A 50 0.01 0.25 2.96
CA LEU A 50 0.64 -0.01 4.26
C LEU A 50 -0.12 0.67 5.41
N ASP A 51 -0.65 1.88 5.20
CA ASP A 51 -1.49 2.57 6.20
C ASP A 51 -2.82 1.83 6.41
N PHE A 52 -3.39 1.30 5.35
CA PHE A 52 -4.57 0.44 5.43
C PHE A 52 -4.30 -0.84 6.22
N ILE A 53 -3.14 -1.48 6.05
CA ILE A 53 -2.71 -2.65 6.84
C ILE A 53 -2.51 -2.26 8.31
N ASP A 54 -1.85 -1.14 8.59
CA ASP A 54 -1.68 -0.60 9.95
C ASP A 54 -3.04 -0.35 10.62
N TYR A 55 -4.00 0.21 9.88
CA TYR A 55 -5.36 0.47 10.37
C TYR A 55 -6.11 -0.82 10.73
N LEU A 56 -6.03 -1.86 9.90
CA LEU A 56 -6.77 -3.11 10.10
C LEU A 56 -6.12 -4.04 11.13
N PHE A 57 -4.79 -4.16 11.11
CA PHE A 57 -4.04 -5.19 11.85
C PHE A 57 -3.08 -4.61 12.89
N GLY A 58 -3.17 -3.30 13.11
CA GLY A 58 -2.27 -2.56 13.98
C GLY A 58 -0.89 -2.35 13.37
N PRO A 59 -0.01 -1.61 14.06
CA PRO A 59 1.29 -1.22 13.56
C PRO A 59 2.13 -2.35 13.00
N ILE A 60 2.79 -2.08 11.88
CA ILE A 60 3.89 -2.89 11.37
C ILE A 60 5.09 -2.67 12.31
N LEU A 61 5.55 -3.74 12.98
CA LEU A 61 6.59 -3.67 14.02
C LEU A 61 7.99 -3.94 13.46
N ASP A 62 8.08 -4.90 12.54
CA ASP A 62 9.32 -5.32 11.93
C ASP A 62 9.12 -5.32 10.40
N VAL A 63 10.11 -4.83 9.68
CA VAL A 63 10.13 -4.85 8.23
C VAL A 63 11.56 -5.01 7.73
N SER A 64 11.72 -5.72 6.63
CA SER A 64 12.95 -5.82 5.86
C SER A 64 12.61 -5.81 4.39
N GLY A 65 13.38 -5.10 3.58
CA GLY A 65 13.11 -5.00 2.16
C GLY A 65 14.36 -4.71 1.34
N TYR A 66 14.19 -4.81 0.02
CA TYR A 66 15.18 -4.48 -0.98
C TYR A 66 14.56 -3.60 -2.03
N ALA A 67 15.27 -2.60 -2.48
CA ALA A 67 14.91 -1.74 -3.58
C ALA A 67 16.01 -1.76 -4.66
N ASP A 68 15.61 -1.58 -5.90
CA ASP A 68 16.52 -1.51 -7.03
C ASP A 68 15.92 -0.65 -8.15
N ASN A 69 16.74 -0.20 -9.07
CA ASN A 69 16.34 0.46 -10.31
C ASN A 69 16.74 -0.42 -11.49
N LYS A 70 15.78 -1.15 -12.04
CA LYS A 70 16.02 -2.13 -13.12
C LYS A 70 15.88 -1.55 -14.52
N ALA A 71 14.95 -0.62 -14.71
CA ALA A 71 14.69 -0.07 -16.02
C ALA A 71 15.62 1.10 -16.39
N GLY A 72 16.18 1.79 -15.38
CA GLY A 72 17.09 2.93 -15.61
C GLY A 72 16.42 4.13 -16.29
N LEU A 73 15.10 4.27 -16.18
CA LEU A 73 14.34 5.35 -16.82
C LEU A 73 14.48 6.68 -16.05
N TYR A 74 14.69 6.58 -14.74
CA TYR A 74 14.87 7.71 -13.82
C TYR A 74 15.84 7.29 -12.70
N SER A 75 16.13 8.16 -11.75
CA SER A 75 17.11 7.89 -10.68
C SER A 75 16.54 7.24 -9.42
N ALA A 76 15.21 7.25 -9.23
CA ALA A 76 14.58 6.59 -8.11
C ALA A 76 14.49 5.06 -8.30
N GLU A 77 14.13 4.36 -7.24
CA GLU A 77 13.79 2.93 -7.26
C GLU A 77 12.57 2.67 -8.16
N ASP A 78 12.59 1.57 -8.90
CA ASP A 78 11.48 1.11 -9.73
C ASP A 78 11.00 -0.30 -9.40
N ASN A 79 11.73 -1.00 -8.54
CA ASN A 79 11.38 -2.31 -8.00
C ASN A 79 11.66 -2.34 -6.49
N VAL A 80 10.66 -2.72 -5.70
CA VAL A 80 10.76 -2.81 -4.24
C VAL A 80 10.09 -4.09 -3.76
N GLY A 81 10.79 -4.86 -2.94
CA GLY A 81 10.24 -6.05 -2.29
C GLY A 81 10.43 -5.96 -0.77
N ALA A 82 9.42 -6.37 0.00
CA ALA A 82 9.50 -6.35 1.46
C ALA A 82 8.81 -7.54 2.12
N VAL A 83 9.26 -7.87 3.33
CA VAL A 83 8.59 -8.76 4.28
C VAL A 83 8.41 -7.99 5.58
N PHE A 84 7.23 -8.09 6.18
CA PHE A 84 6.90 -7.36 7.40
C PHE A 84 6.07 -8.20 8.38
N ARG A 85 6.01 -7.74 9.63
CA ARG A 85 5.17 -8.33 10.67
C ARG A 85 4.37 -7.26 11.39
N THR A 86 3.04 -7.47 11.50
CA THR A 86 2.15 -6.59 12.23
C THR A 86 2.18 -6.87 13.74
N ARG A 87 1.58 -5.98 14.54
CA ARG A 87 1.37 -6.18 15.98
C ARG A 87 0.55 -7.43 16.31
N GLN A 88 -0.34 -7.85 15.42
CA GLN A 88 -1.11 -9.08 15.57
C GLN A 88 -0.35 -10.34 15.13
N HIS A 89 0.97 -10.24 14.93
CA HIS A 89 1.86 -11.33 14.48
C HIS A 89 1.57 -11.86 13.08
N ILE A 90 0.80 -11.13 12.26
CA ILE A 90 0.55 -11.50 10.87
C ILE A 90 1.80 -11.18 10.05
N ILE A 91 2.26 -12.16 9.25
CA ILE A 91 3.36 -11.98 8.32
C ILE A 91 2.81 -11.48 6.99
N GLY A 92 3.39 -10.37 6.50
CA GLY A 92 3.05 -9.81 5.21
C GLY A 92 4.25 -9.76 4.26
N THR A 93 3.96 -9.81 2.96
CA THR A 93 4.91 -9.56 1.89
C THR A 93 4.37 -8.49 0.97
N GLY A 94 5.26 -7.70 0.38
CA GLY A 94 4.90 -6.72 -0.63
C GLY A 94 5.88 -6.74 -1.80
N LEU A 95 5.37 -6.59 -3.01
CA LEU A 95 6.15 -6.42 -4.23
C LEU A 95 5.55 -5.28 -5.04
N TRP A 96 6.35 -4.25 -5.26
CA TRP A 96 6.00 -3.08 -6.05
C TRP A 96 6.96 -2.98 -7.23
N SER A 97 6.44 -2.90 -8.45
CA SER A 97 7.24 -2.73 -9.65
C SER A 97 6.60 -1.70 -10.58
N PHE A 98 7.37 -0.72 -11.00
CA PHE A 98 6.93 0.40 -11.84
C PHE A 98 7.57 0.37 -13.24
N SER A 99 8.08 -0.79 -13.61
CA SER A 99 8.81 -1.00 -14.86
C SER A 99 8.37 -2.27 -15.62
N THR A 100 7.23 -2.85 -15.26
CA THR A 100 6.67 -4.06 -15.90
C THR A 100 5.54 -3.70 -16.86
N GLU A 101 5.33 -4.50 -17.92
CA GLU A 101 4.20 -4.29 -18.84
C GLU A 101 2.88 -4.83 -18.30
N ASN A 102 2.94 -5.79 -17.37
CA ASN A 102 1.74 -6.39 -16.78
C ASN A 102 1.31 -5.60 -15.55
N GLU A 103 0.16 -4.95 -15.62
CA GLU A 103 -0.41 -4.21 -14.50
C GLU A 103 -1.14 -5.15 -13.54
N VAL A 104 -0.80 -5.05 -12.25
CA VAL A 104 -1.43 -5.80 -11.16
C VAL A 104 -1.64 -4.85 -9.99
N ASP A 105 -2.83 -4.87 -9.41
CA ASP A 105 -3.15 -4.20 -8.16
C ASP A 105 -3.93 -5.18 -7.29
N GLU A 106 -3.23 -5.89 -6.41
CA GLU A 106 -3.85 -6.89 -5.54
C GLU A 106 -3.32 -6.81 -4.12
N VAL A 107 -4.24 -6.74 -3.17
CA VAL A 107 -4.00 -7.07 -1.77
C VAL A 107 -4.76 -8.34 -1.44
N ARG A 108 -4.06 -9.34 -0.89
CA ARG A 108 -4.63 -10.61 -0.47
C ARG A 108 -4.45 -10.82 1.02
N ILE A 109 -5.54 -11.13 1.71
CA ILE A 109 -5.58 -11.44 3.13
C ILE A 109 -5.98 -12.91 3.27
N ASN A 110 -5.11 -13.75 3.85
CA ASN A 110 -5.36 -15.18 4.02
C ASN A 110 -5.66 -15.48 5.50
N GLY A 111 -6.74 -16.20 5.72
CA GLY A 111 -7.14 -16.70 7.03
C GLY A 111 -7.39 -18.20 7.03
N THR A 112 -7.74 -18.74 8.19
CA THR A 112 -7.96 -20.18 8.41
C THR A 112 -9.19 -20.74 7.71
N LYS A 113 -10.12 -19.88 7.28
CA LYS A 113 -11.38 -20.28 6.62
C LYS A 113 -11.49 -19.82 5.18
N GLY A 114 -10.50 -19.11 4.66
CA GLY A 114 -10.51 -18.59 3.30
C GLY A 114 -9.62 -17.38 3.12
N PHE A 115 -9.84 -16.67 2.04
CA PHE A 115 -9.10 -15.46 1.73
C PHE A 115 -9.99 -14.35 1.17
N LEU A 116 -9.48 -13.14 1.24
CA LEU A 116 -10.07 -11.94 0.67
C LEU A 116 -9.05 -11.27 -0.24
N THR A 117 -9.49 -10.82 -1.42
CA THR A 117 -8.67 -10.00 -2.32
C THR A 117 -9.37 -8.71 -2.67
N PHE A 118 -8.61 -7.65 -2.85
CA PHE A 118 -9.10 -6.35 -3.35
C PHE A 118 -7.95 -5.59 -4.01
N ALA A 119 -8.32 -4.59 -4.81
CA ALA A 119 -7.40 -3.62 -5.39
C ALA A 119 -7.36 -2.35 -4.55
N SER A 120 -6.20 -1.68 -4.48
CA SER A 120 -6.02 -0.43 -3.73
C SER A 120 -6.37 0.81 -4.54
N PHE A 121 -6.21 0.75 -5.88
CA PHE A 121 -6.26 1.92 -6.76
C PHE A 121 -7.25 1.76 -7.92
N THR A 122 -7.93 0.62 -8.02
CA THR A 122 -8.93 0.35 -9.06
C THR A 122 -10.29 0.03 -8.44
N ASP A 123 -11.36 0.15 -9.24
CA ASP A 123 -12.75 -0.10 -8.81
C ASP A 123 -13.13 -1.58 -8.91
N GLU A 124 -12.16 -2.48 -8.72
CA GLU A 124 -12.42 -3.91 -8.72
C GLU A 124 -13.23 -4.35 -7.49
N PRO A 125 -14.08 -5.38 -7.61
CA PRO A 125 -14.82 -5.89 -6.46
C PRO A 125 -13.89 -6.48 -5.40
N ILE A 126 -14.26 -6.32 -4.13
CA ILE A 126 -13.65 -7.08 -3.03
C ILE A 126 -14.16 -8.51 -3.15
N ARG A 127 -13.26 -9.49 -3.29
CA ARG A 127 -13.60 -10.90 -3.47
C ARG A 127 -13.33 -11.67 -2.19
N LEU A 128 -14.36 -12.25 -1.60
CA LEU A 128 -14.25 -13.20 -0.48
C LEU A 128 -14.41 -14.62 -1.02
N ARG A 129 -13.49 -15.50 -0.68
CA ARG A 129 -13.50 -16.92 -1.05
C ARG A 129 -13.25 -17.77 0.19
N THR A 130 -14.20 -18.64 0.48
CA THR A 130 -14.15 -19.64 1.58
C THR A 130 -14.63 -20.99 1.06
N ASP A 131 -14.51 -22.04 1.86
CA ASP A 131 -15.04 -23.36 1.51
C ASP A 131 -16.58 -23.38 1.40
N GLU A 132 -17.25 -22.43 2.07
CA GLU A 132 -18.71 -22.36 2.15
C GLU A 132 -19.33 -21.40 1.13
N ARG A 133 -18.60 -20.39 0.67
CA ARG A 133 -19.15 -19.33 -0.19
C ARG A 133 -18.08 -18.57 -0.98
N GLU A 134 -18.55 -17.98 -2.07
CA GLU A 134 -17.83 -17.03 -2.89
C GLU A 134 -18.69 -15.77 -3.04
N ASP A 135 -18.20 -14.65 -2.53
CA ASP A 135 -18.89 -13.36 -2.61
C ASP A 135 -18.01 -12.31 -3.27
N ASP A 136 -18.62 -11.50 -4.12
CA ASP A 136 -18.02 -10.32 -4.73
C ASP A 136 -18.79 -9.08 -4.27
N PHE A 137 -18.07 -8.14 -3.62
CA PHE A 137 -18.66 -6.91 -3.09
C PHE A 137 -18.20 -5.73 -3.95
N MET A 138 -19.14 -5.12 -4.68
CA MET A 138 -18.92 -3.85 -5.34
C MET A 138 -19.15 -2.72 -4.34
N ILE A 139 -18.13 -1.87 -4.17
CA ILE A 139 -18.22 -0.68 -3.32
C ILE A 139 -18.38 0.53 -4.23
N GLU A 140 -19.50 1.23 -4.08
CA GLU A 140 -19.70 2.47 -4.81
C GLU A 140 -18.71 3.54 -4.35
N GLN A 141 -17.95 4.07 -5.29
CA GLN A 141 -16.98 5.12 -5.00
C GLN A 141 -17.68 6.45 -4.71
N PRO A 142 -17.23 7.22 -3.71
CA PRO A 142 -17.76 8.55 -3.49
C PRO A 142 -17.42 9.47 -4.66
N GLN A 143 -18.27 10.46 -4.94
CA GLN A 143 -18.05 11.44 -6.01
C GLN A 143 -16.66 12.09 -5.94
N HIS A 144 -16.13 12.29 -4.73
CA HIS A 144 -14.77 12.76 -4.47
C HIS A 144 -14.10 11.79 -3.49
N VAL A 145 -13.09 11.07 -3.95
CA VAL A 145 -12.43 9.98 -3.20
C VAL A 145 -12.00 10.41 -1.79
N GLN A 146 -11.47 11.62 -1.63
CA GLN A 146 -10.99 12.11 -0.33
C GLN A 146 -12.09 12.69 0.56
N GLN A 147 -13.30 12.89 0.07
CA GLN A 147 -14.38 13.56 0.83
C GLN A 147 -14.69 12.86 2.16
N PRO A 148 -14.80 11.52 2.26
CA PRO A 148 -15.08 10.85 3.53
C PRO A 148 -13.99 11.11 4.57
N LEU A 149 -12.72 11.08 4.19
CA LEU A 149 -11.61 11.38 5.10
C LEU A 149 -11.63 12.84 5.56
N ILE A 150 -11.81 13.78 4.64
CA ILE A 150 -11.90 15.22 4.96
C ILE A 150 -13.07 15.46 5.93
N GLN A 151 -14.21 14.79 5.72
CA GLN A 151 -15.36 14.92 6.63
C GLN A 151 -15.01 14.41 8.04
N LEU A 152 -14.32 13.28 8.18
CA LEU A 152 -13.88 12.78 9.49
C LEU A 152 -12.93 13.75 10.20
N VAL A 153 -11.99 14.37 9.47
CA VAL A 153 -11.10 15.40 10.02
C VAL A 153 -11.90 16.62 10.51
N VAL A 154 -12.86 17.11 9.72
CA VAL A 154 -13.72 18.22 10.10
C VAL A 154 -14.57 17.89 11.33
N ASP A 155 -15.13 16.68 11.39
CA ASP A 155 -15.95 16.25 12.51
C ASP A 155 -15.13 16.14 13.81
N GLU A 156 -13.90 15.67 13.74
CA GLU A 156 -12.98 15.65 14.88
C GLU A 156 -12.65 17.07 15.37
N LEU A 157 -12.31 17.99 14.46
CA LEU A 157 -12.04 19.40 14.80
C LEU A 157 -13.24 20.10 15.44
N LEU A 158 -14.46 19.65 15.11
CA LEU A 158 -15.71 20.17 15.68
C LEU A 158 -16.16 19.40 16.95
N GLY A 159 -15.39 18.42 17.42
CA GLY A 159 -15.72 17.61 18.59
C GLY A 159 -16.90 16.64 18.35
N ARG A 160 -17.19 16.26 17.11
CA ARG A 160 -18.31 15.39 16.71
C ARG A 160 -17.91 13.94 16.48
N GLY A 161 -16.62 13.62 16.54
CA GLY A 161 -16.10 12.28 16.30
C GLY A 161 -14.60 12.22 16.43
N SER A 162 -14.00 11.15 15.89
CA SER A 162 -12.53 10.97 15.80
C SER A 162 -12.13 10.53 14.40
N CYS A 163 -11.02 11.05 13.90
CA CYS A 163 -10.44 10.63 12.64
C CYS A 163 -9.42 9.51 12.90
N PRO A 164 -9.51 8.34 12.25
CA PRO A 164 -8.54 7.27 12.41
C PRO A 164 -7.18 7.58 11.77
N SER A 165 -7.17 8.44 10.75
CA SER A 165 -5.93 8.86 10.08
C SER A 165 -5.34 10.09 10.77
N THR A 166 -4.27 9.89 11.51
CA THR A 166 -3.60 10.90 12.31
C THR A 166 -2.15 11.08 11.87
N GLY A 167 -1.50 12.19 12.28
CA GLY A 167 -0.07 12.35 12.07
C GLY A 167 0.78 11.23 12.70
N GLN A 168 0.30 10.59 13.76
CA GLN A 168 0.99 9.45 14.38
C GLN A 168 0.87 8.17 13.55
N SER A 169 -0.31 7.89 12.97
CA SER A 169 -0.47 6.74 12.06
C SER A 169 0.37 6.94 10.80
N ALA A 170 0.30 8.13 10.18
CA ALA A 170 1.12 8.49 9.02
C ALA A 170 2.62 8.35 9.29
N LEU A 171 3.10 8.80 10.47
CA LEU A 171 4.51 8.65 10.86
C LEU A 171 4.93 7.17 10.95
N ARG A 172 4.05 6.27 11.43
CA ARG A 172 4.36 4.84 11.48
C ARG A 172 4.55 4.27 10.07
N THR A 173 3.64 4.61 9.17
CA THR A 173 3.71 4.17 7.77
C THR A 173 4.96 4.71 7.07
N THR A 174 5.28 6.01 7.25
CA THR A 174 6.51 6.61 6.72
C THR A 174 7.76 5.89 7.20
N ARG A 175 7.84 5.55 8.50
CA ARG A 175 8.99 4.79 9.02
C ARG A 175 9.15 3.41 8.40
N VAL A 176 8.05 2.76 8.04
CA VAL A 176 8.09 1.47 7.33
C VAL A 176 8.67 1.65 5.93
N THR A 177 8.23 2.66 5.19
CA THR A 177 8.77 2.94 3.84
C THR A 177 10.23 3.37 3.89
N ASP A 178 10.61 4.19 4.86
CA ASP A 178 12.01 4.60 5.05
C ASP A 178 12.93 3.40 5.34
N GLU A 179 12.51 2.48 6.21
CA GLU A 179 13.30 1.30 6.54
C GLU A 179 13.43 0.34 5.35
N ILE A 180 12.39 0.19 4.51
CA ILE A 180 12.43 -0.60 3.28
C ILE A 180 13.45 -0.03 2.28
N LEU A 181 13.52 1.29 2.14
CA LEU A 181 14.38 1.96 1.16
C LEU A 181 15.77 2.31 1.69
N LYS A 182 16.02 2.11 2.98
CA LYS A 182 17.22 2.57 3.67
C LYS A 182 18.50 2.15 2.97
N GLU A 183 18.68 0.85 2.70
CA GLU A 183 19.90 0.36 2.04
C GLU A 183 20.08 0.95 0.64
N TYR A 184 19.01 1.18 -0.10
CA TYR A 184 19.08 1.75 -1.44
C TYR A 184 19.62 3.19 -1.41
N TYR A 185 19.10 4.04 -0.50
CA TYR A 185 19.50 5.46 -0.45
C TYR A 185 20.72 5.72 0.43
N GLU A 186 21.12 4.82 1.36
CA GLU A 186 22.38 4.95 2.09
C GLU A 186 23.61 4.53 1.26
N THR A 187 23.40 3.86 0.12
CA THR A 187 24.48 3.37 -0.74
C THR A 187 24.91 4.41 -1.79
N PHE A 188 24.18 5.51 -1.92
CA PHE A 188 24.46 6.66 -2.78
C PHE A 188 24.85 7.89 -1.95
#